data_6078aa2b90fc1377fbc77afe4bc26f3c
#
_entry.id   6078aa2b90fc1377fbc77afe4bc26f3c
#
_cell.length_a   1.000
_cell.length_b   1.000
_cell.length_c   1.000
_cell.angle_alpha   90.00
_cell.angle_beta   90.00
_cell.angle_gamma   90.00
#
_symmetry.space_group_name_H-M   'P 1'
#
loop_
_entity.id
_entity.type
_entity.pdbx_description
1 polymer ?
#
loop_
_entity_poly.entity_id
_entity_poly.type
_entity_poly.pdbx_seq_one_letter_code
_entity_poly.pdbx_strand_id
1 'polypeptide(L)'
;MSLELRSLSVTTSTHVSLFTPVDIVIASGEVACVMGPSGVGKSTLLNAIGGHLSTHFSVTGEVLLNGQKVTHKPVAERQIGILFQDPLLFPHLTVGDNLAFGLSSNVIGAKKRRAQIEQALEQAQLQDFYHR
;
A
#
# COMPACT_ATOMS: atom_id res chain seq x y z
N MET A 1 6.24 6.60 11.81
CA MET A 1 4.92 6.72 11.15
C MET A 1 3.96 5.83 11.92
N SER A 2 2.84 6.36 12.40
CA SER A 2 1.82 5.59 13.14
C SER A 2 0.57 5.43 12.31
N LEU A 3 -0.09 4.28 12.43
CA LEU A 3 -1.39 3.98 11.83
C LEU A 3 -2.42 3.75 12.93
N GLU A 4 -3.57 4.39 12.83
CA GLU A 4 -4.70 4.17 13.74
C GLU A 4 -5.95 3.89 12.92
N LEU A 5 -6.66 2.84 13.30
CA LEU A 5 -7.98 2.50 12.78
C LEU A 5 -9.00 2.74 13.88
N ARG A 6 -10.07 3.46 13.58
CA ARG A 6 -11.19 3.71 14.50
C ARG A 6 -12.46 3.17 13.89
N SER A 7 -12.97 2.12 14.50
CA SER A 7 -14.21 1.42 14.09
C SER A 7 -14.29 1.18 12.58
N LEU A 8 -13.13 0.84 11.98
CA LEU A 8 -13.03 0.62 10.54
C LEU A 8 -13.80 -0.64 10.16
N SER A 9 -14.77 -0.50 9.28
CA SER A 9 -15.54 -1.61 8.74
C SER A 9 -15.74 -1.44 7.23
N VAL A 10 -15.95 -2.55 6.54
CA VAL A 10 -16.26 -2.58 5.11
C VAL A 10 -17.54 -3.34 4.88
N THR A 11 -18.44 -2.75 4.12
CA THR A 11 -19.72 -3.35 3.73
C THR A 11 -19.78 -3.51 2.21
N THR A 12 -20.49 -4.54 1.76
CA THR A 12 -20.83 -4.73 0.36
C THR A 12 -21.95 -3.75 -0.07
N SER A 13 -22.20 -3.66 -1.38
CA SER A 13 -23.36 -2.92 -1.93
C SER A 13 -24.71 -3.42 -1.41
N THR A 14 -24.77 -4.66 -0.89
CA THR A 14 -25.96 -5.25 -0.24
C THR A 14 -25.98 -5.01 1.26
N HIS A 15 -25.17 -4.09 1.79
CA HIS A 15 -25.07 -3.74 3.21
C HIS A 15 -24.65 -4.89 4.13
N VAL A 16 -24.00 -5.92 3.61
CA VAL A 16 -23.42 -7.00 4.43
C VAL A 16 -22.03 -6.57 4.89
N SER A 17 -21.80 -6.55 6.20
CA SER A 17 -20.47 -6.30 6.78
C SER A 17 -19.57 -7.50 6.55
N LEU A 18 -18.35 -7.27 6.08
CA LEU A 18 -17.37 -8.33 5.79
C LEU A 18 -16.62 -8.79 7.05
N PHE A 19 -16.51 -7.91 8.05
CA PHE A 19 -15.88 -8.19 9.34
C PHE A 19 -16.40 -7.21 10.40
N THR A 20 -16.22 -7.56 11.66
CA THR A 20 -16.54 -6.65 12.77
C THR A 20 -15.67 -5.40 12.71
N PRO A 21 -16.18 -4.23 13.15
CA PRO A 21 -15.38 -3.01 13.19
C PRO A 21 -14.04 -3.21 13.89
N VAL A 22 -12.98 -2.70 13.29
CA VAL A 22 -11.60 -2.86 13.76
C VAL A 22 -11.14 -1.56 14.40
N ASP A 23 -10.65 -1.66 15.63
CA ASP A 23 -9.99 -0.61 16.38
C ASP A 23 -8.58 -1.07 16.70
N ILE A 24 -7.56 -0.38 16.19
CA ILE A 24 -6.15 -0.72 16.41
C ILE A 24 -5.28 0.53 16.29
N VAL A 25 -4.23 0.58 17.08
CA VAL A 25 -3.15 1.56 16.97
C VAL A 25 -1.84 0.81 16.74
N ILE A 26 -1.13 1.18 15.69
CA ILE A 26 0.20 0.64 15.36
C ILE A 26 1.18 1.82 15.43
N ALA A 27 2.10 1.77 16.38
CA ALA A 27 3.07 2.84 16.57
C ALA A 27 4.18 2.79 15.50
N SER A 28 4.99 3.84 15.45
CA SER A 28 6.14 3.88 14.55
C SER A 28 7.13 2.75 14.88
N GLY A 29 7.52 1.98 13.86
CA GLY A 29 8.44 0.85 13.99
C GLY A 29 7.78 -0.46 14.43
N GLU A 30 6.49 -0.46 14.74
CA GLU A 30 5.74 -1.68 15.05
C GLU A 30 5.30 -2.43 13.79
N VAL A 31 5.16 -3.74 13.94
CA VAL A 31 4.60 -4.64 12.92
C VAL A 31 3.35 -5.29 13.49
N ALA A 32 2.22 -5.12 12.81
CA ALA A 32 0.98 -5.82 13.14
C ALA A 32 0.71 -6.92 12.12
N CYS A 33 0.30 -8.09 12.58
CA CYS A 33 -0.06 -9.21 11.73
C CYS A 33 -1.55 -9.50 11.79
N VAL A 34 -2.22 -9.53 10.64
CA VAL A 34 -3.63 -9.91 10.52
C VAL A 34 -3.72 -11.37 10.14
N MET A 35 -4.22 -12.19 11.04
CA MET A 35 -4.39 -13.64 10.83
C MET A 35 -5.87 -14.03 10.79
N GLY A 36 -6.15 -15.13 10.12
CA GLY A 36 -7.49 -15.69 10.00
C GLY A 36 -7.65 -16.57 8.76
N PRO A 37 -8.76 -17.31 8.65
CA PRO A 37 -9.04 -18.18 7.51
C PRO A 37 -9.07 -17.44 6.18
N SER A 38 -8.96 -18.18 5.07
CA SER A 38 -9.14 -17.59 3.74
C SER A 38 -10.57 -17.05 3.59
N GLY A 39 -10.72 -15.91 2.93
CA GLY A 39 -12.03 -15.29 2.68
C GLY A 39 -12.59 -14.43 3.83
N VAL A 40 -11.93 -14.35 4.99
CA VAL A 40 -12.44 -13.57 6.16
C VAL A 40 -12.30 -12.04 5.99
N GLY A 41 -11.79 -11.56 4.85
CA GLY A 41 -11.69 -10.11 4.60
C GLY A 41 -10.32 -9.47 4.90
N LYS A 42 -9.26 -10.25 5.16
CA LYS A 42 -7.90 -9.70 5.42
C LYS A 42 -7.41 -8.75 4.33
N SER A 43 -7.46 -9.20 3.08
CA SER A 43 -7.06 -8.37 1.93
C SER A 43 -7.98 -7.17 1.74
N THR A 44 -9.26 -7.32 2.05
CA THR A 44 -10.24 -6.23 1.99
C THR A 44 -9.93 -5.15 3.04
N LEU A 45 -9.53 -5.56 4.25
CA LEU A 45 -9.06 -4.63 5.29
C LEU A 45 -7.82 -3.85 4.82
N LEU A 46 -6.81 -4.54 4.28
CA LEU A 46 -5.60 -3.89 3.75
C LEU A 46 -5.94 -2.94 2.60
N ASN A 47 -6.83 -3.35 1.68
CA ASN A 47 -7.29 -2.49 0.60
C ASN A 47 -8.08 -1.27 1.10
N ALA A 48 -8.86 -1.41 2.18
CA ALA A 48 -9.55 -0.28 2.82
C ALA A 48 -8.55 0.74 3.38
N ILE A 49 -7.51 0.25 4.07
CA ILE A 49 -6.44 1.09 4.62
C ILE A 49 -5.70 1.82 3.48
N GLY A 50 -5.29 1.11 2.44
CA GLY A 50 -4.56 1.65 1.30
C GLY A 50 -5.41 2.51 0.35
N GLY A 51 -6.75 2.38 0.39
CA GLY A 51 -7.66 3.10 -0.51
C GLY A 51 -7.89 2.40 -1.86
N HIS A 52 -7.62 1.12 -1.94
CA HIS A 52 -7.72 0.31 -3.18
C HIS A 52 -9.04 -0.49 -3.28
N LEU A 53 -10.04 -0.16 -2.47
CA LEU A 53 -11.33 -0.83 -2.58
C LEU A 53 -12.07 -0.44 -3.86
N SER A 54 -12.70 -1.42 -4.49
CA SER A 54 -13.60 -1.17 -5.61
C SER A 54 -14.87 -0.45 -5.16
N THR A 55 -15.59 0.15 -6.09
CA THR A 55 -16.85 0.89 -5.86
C THR A 55 -18.00 0.02 -5.33
N HIS A 56 -17.85 -1.30 -5.36
CA HIS A 56 -18.81 -2.24 -4.79
C HIS A 56 -18.76 -2.33 -3.25
N PHE A 57 -17.76 -1.70 -2.63
CA PHE A 57 -17.60 -1.67 -1.19
C PHE A 57 -17.75 -0.27 -0.63
N SER A 58 -18.30 -0.17 0.56
CA SER A 58 -18.37 1.06 1.34
C SER A 58 -17.55 0.92 2.60
N VAL A 59 -16.79 1.96 2.93
CA VAL A 59 -15.96 2.02 4.13
C VAL A 59 -16.63 2.91 5.16
N THR A 60 -16.72 2.43 6.39
CA THR A 60 -17.12 3.21 7.56
C THR A 60 -16.00 3.24 8.58
N GLY A 61 -16.05 4.20 9.51
CA GLY A 61 -14.96 4.43 10.44
C GLY A 61 -13.83 5.28 9.87
N GLU A 62 -12.67 5.23 10.48
CA GLU A 62 -11.57 6.11 10.16
C GLU A 62 -10.24 5.39 10.04
N VAL A 63 -9.45 5.82 9.05
CA VAL A 63 -8.02 5.50 8.92
C VAL A 63 -7.24 6.78 9.16
N LEU A 64 -6.38 6.78 10.18
CA LEU A 64 -5.51 7.90 10.48
C LEU A 64 -4.04 7.49 10.32
N LEU A 65 -3.28 8.36 9.67
CA LEU A 65 -1.84 8.21 9.50
C LEU A 65 -1.16 9.42 10.16
N ASN A 66 -0.32 9.17 11.16
CA ASN A 66 0.29 10.22 11.98
C ASN A 66 -0.75 11.22 12.54
N GLY A 67 -1.90 10.72 12.98
CA GLY A 67 -3.01 11.53 13.50
C GLY A 67 -3.84 12.27 12.44
N GLN A 68 -3.48 12.17 11.16
CA GLN A 68 -4.24 12.78 10.07
C GLN A 68 -5.19 11.76 9.44
N LYS A 69 -6.46 12.11 9.31
CA LYS A 69 -7.48 11.29 8.67
C LYS A 69 -7.21 11.19 7.17
N VAL A 70 -7.06 9.94 6.69
CA VAL A 70 -6.79 9.62 5.29
C VAL A 70 -7.88 8.76 4.63
N THR A 71 -8.94 8.43 5.34
CA THR A 71 -10.02 7.50 4.91
C THR A 71 -10.55 7.82 3.51
N HIS A 72 -10.79 9.09 3.22
CA HIS A 72 -11.36 9.54 1.94
C HIS A 72 -10.35 10.20 1.00
N LYS A 73 -9.05 10.18 1.36
CA LYS A 73 -8.01 10.68 0.46
C LYS A 73 -7.80 9.72 -0.70
N PRO A 74 -7.50 10.23 -1.90
CA PRO A 74 -7.05 9.42 -3.02
C PRO A 74 -5.83 8.58 -2.62
N VAL A 75 -5.66 7.42 -3.25
CA VAL A 75 -4.54 6.49 -2.99
C VAL A 75 -3.19 7.20 -3.00
N ALA A 76 -2.94 8.01 -4.02
CA ALA A 76 -1.67 8.74 -4.19
C ALA A 76 -1.36 9.73 -3.04
N GLU A 77 -2.38 10.21 -2.33
CA GLU A 77 -2.24 11.18 -1.24
C GLU A 77 -2.15 10.51 0.14
N ARG A 78 -2.43 9.20 0.23
CA ARG A 78 -2.39 8.48 1.52
C ARG A 78 -0.97 8.19 1.97
N GLN A 79 0.00 8.14 1.04
CA GLN A 79 1.40 7.77 1.32
C GLN A 79 1.54 6.39 2.00
N ILE A 80 0.66 5.47 1.65
CA ILE A 80 0.65 4.07 2.12
C ILE A 80 1.03 3.19 0.94
N GLY A 81 2.11 2.42 1.09
CA GLY A 81 2.48 1.39 0.11
C GLY A 81 1.81 0.06 0.45
N ILE A 82 1.37 -0.67 -0.55
CA ILE A 82 0.88 -2.05 -0.43
C ILE A 82 1.74 -2.95 -1.31
N LEU A 83 2.25 -4.02 -0.72
CA LEU A 83 2.84 -5.11 -1.48
C LEU A 83 1.76 -6.16 -1.71
N PHE A 84 1.33 -6.31 -2.96
CA PHE A 84 0.35 -7.32 -3.36
C PHE A 84 1.01 -8.69 -3.51
N GLN A 85 0.21 -9.74 -3.41
CA GLN A 85 0.66 -11.11 -3.63
C GLN A 85 1.09 -11.34 -5.09
N ASP A 86 0.34 -10.76 -6.04
CA ASP A 86 0.70 -10.79 -7.45
C ASP A 86 1.69 -9.66 -7.77
N PRO A 87 2.77 -9.94 -8.51
CA PRO A 87 3.71 -8.92 -8.94
C PRO A 87 3.03 -8.01 -9.97
N LEU A 88 2.70 -6.79 -9.57
CA LEU A 88 2.11 -5.77 -10.45
C LEU A 88 3.20 -5.04 -11.24
N LEU A 89 4.06 -5.80 -11.91
CA LEU A 89 5.13 -5.24 -12.75
C LEU A 89 4.64 -5.00 -14.17
N PHE A 90 5.25 -4.03 -14.83
CA PHE A 90 5.07 -3.81 -16.26
C PHE A 90 5.94 -4.82 -17.03
N PRO A 91 5.36 -5.85 -17.68
CA PRO A 91 6.13 -6.95 -18.26
C PRO A 91 6.96 -6.54 -19.48
N HIS A 92 6.65 -5.40 -20.07
CA HIS A 92 7.36 -4.82 -21.23
C HIS A 92 8.50 -3.87 -20.82
N LEU A 93 8.67 -3.61 -19.52
CA LEU A 93 9.73 -2.77 -18.98
C LEU A 93 10.81 -3.61 -18.30
N THR A 94 12.05 -3.12 -18.34
CA THR A 94 13.14 -3.71 -17.56
C THR A 94 12.92 -3.55 -16.06
N VAL A 95 13.69 -4.26 -15.25
CA VAL A 95 13.68 -4.08 -13.78
C VAL A 95 14.01 -2.64 -13.40
N GLY A 96 15.03 -2.06 -14.05
CA GLY A 96 15.39 -0.66 -13.84
C GLY A 96 14.27 0.32 -14.19
N ASP A 97 13.55 0.08 -15.29
CA ASP A 97 12.43 0.93 -15.70
C ASP A 97 11.22 0.79 -14.79
N ASN A 98 10.92 -0.42 -14.31
CA ASN A 98 9.89 -0.65 -13.30
C ASN A 98 10.19 0.12 -12.01
N LEU A 99 11.43 0.09 -11.53
CA LEU A 99 11.85 0.89 -10.38
C LEU A 99 11.81 2.40 -10.67
N ALA A 100 12.18 2.81 -11.89
CA ALA A 100 12.11 4.19 -12.31
C ALA A 100 10.70 4.76 -12.27
N PHE A 101 9.69 3.93 -12.55
CA PHE A 101 8.28 4.33 -12.48
C PHE A 101 7.86 4.73 -11.07
N GLY A 102 8.39 4.04 -10.05
CA GLY A 102 8.11 4.33 -8.63
C GLY A 102 8.88 5.53 -8.04
N LEU A 103 9.83 6.10 -8.78
CA LEU A 103 10.60 7.24 -8.27
C LEU A 103 9.77 8.51 -8.19
N SER A 104 9.92 9.25 -7.09
CA SER A 104 9.32 10.57 -6.92
C SER A 104 9.63 11.51 -8.10
N SER A 105 8.65 12.30 -8.51
CA SER A 105 8.80 13.37 -9.51
C SER A 105 9.85 14.42 -9.13
N ASN A 106 10.18 14.54 -7.84
CA ASN A 106 11.22 15.46 -7.35
C ASN A 106 12.63 14.99 -7.68
N VAL A 107 12.81 13.73 -8.10
CA VAL A 107 14.10 13.19 -8.54
C VAL A 107 14.30 13.58 -10.00
N ILE A 108 14.87 14.76 -10.22
CA ILE A 108 15.09 15.32 -11.55
C ILE A 108 16.50 14.97 -12.07
N GLY A 109 16.57 14.58 -13.34
CA GLY A 109 17.80 14.26 -14.06
C GLY A 109 18.11 12.76 -14.12
N ALA A 110 18.41 12.28 -15.33
CA ALA A 110 18.64 10.86 -15.63
C ALA A 110 19.73 10.23 -14.74
N LYS A 111 20.82 10.94 -14.50
CA LYS A 111 21.92 10.45 -13.66
C LYS A 111 21.50 10.22 -12.21
N LYS A 112 20.72 11.16 -11.62
CA LYS A 112 20.22 11.01 -10.24
C LYS A 112 19.22 9.88 -10.13
N ARG A 113 18.30 9.79 -11.09
CA ARG A 113 17.31 8.69 -11.14
C ARG A 113 18.01 7.35 -11.22
N ARG A 114 18.98 7.21 -12.13
CA ARG A 114 19.76 5.98 -12.27
C ARG A 114 20.50 5.61 -10.98
N ALA A 115 21.18 6.55 -10.35
CA ALA A 115 21.89 6.28 -9.10
C ALA A 115 20.96 5.78 -7.98
N GLN A 116 19.76 6.32 -7.85
CA GLN A 116 18.78 5.83 -6.86
C GLN A 116 18.28 4.43 -7.17
N ILE A 117 18.07 4.11 -8.45
CA ILE A 117 17.65 2.77 -8.87
C ILE A 117 18.78 1.77 -8.58
N GLU A 118 20.03 2.09 -8.94
CA GLU A 118 21.19 1.24 -8.68
C GLU A 118 21.38 1.01 -7.17
N GLN A 119 21.20 2.03 -6.34
CA GLN A 119 21.22 1.89 -4.89
C GLN A 119 20.11 0.96 -4.36
N ALA A 120 18.89 1.07 -4.90
CA ALA A 120 17.79 0.20 -4.51
C ALA A 120 18.06 -1.26 -4.91
N LEU A 121 18.61 -1.49 -6.11
CA LEU A 121 19.03 -2.81 -6.57
C LEU A 121 20.14 -3.40 -5.70
N GLU A 122 21.11 -2.59 -5.29
CA GLU A 122 22.17 -3.02 -4.39
C GLU A 122 21.62 -3.45 -3.03
N GLN A 123 20.71 -2.66 -2.44
CA GLN A 123 20.02 -3.01 -1.18
C GLN A 123 19.24 -4.31 -1.27
N ALA A 124 18.66 -4.60 -2.43
CA ALA A 124 17.92 -5.83 -2.71
C ALA A 124 18.82 -7.01 -3.17
N GLN A 125 20.14 -6.81 -3.31
CA GLN A 125 21.11 -7.78 -3.86
C GLN A 125 20.77 -8.20 -5.31
N LEU A 126 20.30 -7.23 -6.13
CA LEU A 126 19.88 -7.40 -7.52
C LEU A 126 20.67 -6.52 -8.48
N GLN A 127 21.95 -6.22 -8.22
CA GLN A 127 22.76 -5.27 -8.98
C GLN A 127 22.81 -5.57 -10.49
N ASP A 128 22.86 -6.86 -10.85
CA ASP A 128 22.98 -7.30 -12.24
C ASP A 128 21.65 -7.38 -13.01
N PHE A 129 20.54 -7.02 -12.33
CA PHE A 129 19.19 -7.19 -12.90
C PHE A 129 18.64 -5.95 -13.59
N TYR A 130 19.37 -4.83 -13.60
CA TYR A 130 18.86 -3.56 -14.13
C TYR A 130 18.24 -3.67 -15.53
N HIS A 131 18.90 -4.40 -16.43
CA HIS A 131 18.50 -4.55 -17.84
C HIS A 131 17.67 -5.81 -18.14
N ARG A 132 17.30 -6.57 -17.13
CA ARG A 132 16.46 -7.76 -17.33
C ARG A 132 14.99 -7.39 -17.44
#